data_793e90a88f4b9c07acd52713580056ce
#
_entry.id   793e90a88f4b9c07acd52713580056ce
#
_cell.length_a   1.000
_cell.length_b   1.000
_cell.length_c   1.000
_cell.angle_alpha   90.00
_cell.angle_beta   90.00
_cell.angle_gamma   90.00
#
_symmetry.space_group_name_H-M   'P 1'
#
loop_
_entity.id
_entity.type
_entity.pdbx_description
1 polymer ?
#
loop_
_entity_poly.entity_id
_entity_poly.type
_entity_poly.pdbx_seq_one_letter_code
_entity_poly.pdbx_strand_id
1 'polypeptide(L)'
;MISILAVQAQKIGDITFNKLPQDFQLVPRESTNLAAVPVSGAVTNSAVTGVSVRVLRNGAVFAYAKPALAASKFSTSFSIRAELAEYDVEVYAFKGVDSSLVVRRKSVVAGDVYYVTGQSNAWIGPIDDLVYQGEWVRSFGLVQANDNYGPYVLADTLWSLPVGKARIGPWAAEIAKQLYESEKIPMAFINSAAGGSLIDFHLILSGNVTSGITGGDIMYYKALKSGTISKVRGIIFRQGEGEASADPGSPYLWGSKFLALKDKWTKYFPNVERIFLPQLNVYEYQYEKAAVAREDQRKFQTQDPKIRGYATVGTQGFDRLHYTNAGYRQSAVELSRIMLKDMYGRALSPQIYSPNIQRAYFNSKSERNKVYLEFEEGQEMVVTQDTTVTDEAGRLQKRTLAQNFFYDELNAKSMGPYITNIEVDGRRVILTFNVQYDRNMISYLPDYHRDFDAKTKIFPFAGPFLKNKMGMRAFAFSGFPIVYKDGQFIEYSLFPNPAKDVVNLQWSNFVDGILEVYSMSGLKIYSQVIEGVKSAQFPVSSWARGNYFVQFTGLDGSKVTKRLAIN
;
A
#
# COMPACT_ATOMS: atom_id res chain seq x y z
N MET A 1 26.85 4.87 8.26
CA MET A 1 26.95 3.70 9.17
C MET A 1 25.89 3.86 10.23
N ILE A 2 24.80 3.05 10.16
CA ILE A 2 23.77 3.06 11.19
C ILE A 2 24.31 2.22 12.33
N SER A 3 24.56 2.84 13.47
CA SER A 3 24.99 2.15 14.69
C SER A 3 23.88 1.16 15.07
N ILE A 4 24.19 -0.14 15.04
CA ILE A 4 23.32 -1.18 15.58
C ILE A 4 23.28 -0.95 17.08
N LEU A 5 22.20 -0.33 17.57
CA LEU A 5 21.92 -0.23 18.99
C LEU A 5 21.74 -1.65 19.53
N ALA A 6 22.72 -2.12 20.26
CA ALA A 6 22.68 -3.41 20.93
C ALA A 6 21.43 -3.49 21.82
N VAL A 7 20.71 -4.60 21.75
CA VAL A 7 19.65 -4.90 22.73
C VAL A 7 20.31 -4.84 24.12
N GLN A 8 19.86 -3.94 24.99
CA GLN A 8 20.43 -3.83 26.33
C GLN A 8 20.20 -5.13 27.09
N ALA A 9 21.27 -5.66 27.66
CA ALA A 9 21.22 -6.84 28.52
C ALA A 9 20.32 -6.55 29.75
N GLN A 10 19.35 -7.44 30.02
CA GLN A 10 18.40 -7.30 31.10
C GLN A 10 18.85 -8.13 32.30
N LYS A 11 19.12 -7.47 33.45
CA LYS A 11 19.42 -8.18 34.70
C LYS A 11 18.15 -8.54 35.44
N ILE A 12 17.96 -9.82 35.74
CA ILE A 12 16.85 -10.36 36.55
C ILE A 12 17.45 -11.35 37.55
N GLY A 13 17.37 -11.04 38.84
CA GLY A 13 17.97 -11.83 39.89
C GLY A 13 19.46 -12.05 39.68
N ASP A 14 19.90 -13.31 39.71
CA ASP A 14 21.30 -13.72 39.53
C ASP A 14 21.74 -13.89 38.06
N ILE A 15 20.93 -13.47 37.08
CA ILE A 15 21.20 -13.63 35.64
C ILE A 15 21.09 -12.28 34.93
N THR A 16 22.05 -12.01 34.05
CA THR A 16 21.96 -10.96 33.04
C THR A 16 21.67 -11.60 31.69
N PHE A 17 20.48 -11.35 31.14
CA PHE A 17 20.05 -11.91 29.86
C PHE A 17 20.53 -11.07 28.69
N ASN A 18 21.12 -11.71 27.70
CA ASN A 18 21.42 -11.11 26.38
C ASN A 18 20.26 -11.31 25.40
N LYS A 19 19.58 -12.47 25.48
CA LYS A 19 18.39 -12.80 24.70
C LYS A 19 17.39 -13.46 25.62
N LEU A 20 16.21 -12.90 25.67
CA LEU A 20 15.03 -13.39 26.39
C LEU A 20 13.80 -12.86 25.68
N PRO A 21 12.78 -13.66 25.38
CA PRO A 21 11.54 -13.13 24.81
C PRO A 21 10.86 -12.17 25.79
N GLN A 22 9.97 -11.35 25.27
CA GLN A 22 9.06 -10.53 26.09
C GLN A 22 7.73 -11.23 26.28
N ASP A 23 6.96 -10.80 27.27
CA ASP A 23 5.56 -11.19 27.36
C ASP A 23 4.82 -10.71 26.10
N PHE A 24 3.86 -11.51 25.61
CA PHE A 24 3.09 -11.25 24.39
C PHE A 24 3.91 -11.14 23.09
N GLN A 25 5.18 -11.48 23.12
CA GLN A 25 6.01 -11.35 21.92
C GLN A 25 5.51 -12.25 20.80
N LEU A 26 5.35 -11.67 19.59
CA LEU A 26 5.28 -12.48 18.38
C LEU A 26 6.70 -12.64 17.82
N VAL A 27 7.14 -13.88 17.71
CA VAL A 27 8.37 -14.25 17.05
C VAL A 27 8.05 -14.55 15.58
N PRO A 28 8.65 -13.83 14.63
CA PRO A 28 8.34 -14.03 13.22
C PRO A 28 8.70 -15.44 12.76
N ARG A 29 7.78 -16.11 12.05
CA ARG A 29 8.02 -17.46 11.52
C ARG A 29 8.95 -17.46 10.32
N GLU A 30 9.61 -18.57 10.08
CA GLU A 30 10.31 -18.91 8.86
C GLU A 30 9.37 -19.63 7.86
N SER A 31 9.86 -19.89 6.64
CA SER A 31 9.12 -20.64 5.61
C SER A 31 8.70 -22.05 6.05
N THR A 32 9.37 -22.60 7.05
CA THR A 32 9.07 -23.91 7.67
C THR A 32 7.88 -23.85 8.65
N ASN A 33 7.24 -22.70 8.82
CA ASN A 33 6.19 -22.45 9.81
C ASN A 33 6.67 -22.58 11.27
N LEU A 34 7.98 -22.46 11.50
CA LEU A 34 8.63 -22.47 12.81
C LEU A 34 9.26 -21.10 13.09
N ALA A 35 9.42 -20.79 14.39
CA ALA A 35 10.13 -19.61 14.85
C ALA A 35 11.11 -19.97 15.96
N ALA A 36 12.33 -19.43 15.89
CA ALA A 36 13.36 -19.69 16.88
C ALA A 36 13.22 -18.70 18.05
N VAL A 37 13.15 -19.23 19.27
CA VAL A 37 13.11 -18.47 20.52
C VAL A 37 14.43 -18.65 21.26
N PRO A 38 15.40 -17.75 21.08
CA PRO A 38 16.69 -17.82 21.74
C PRO A 38 16.59 -17.34 23.19
N VAL A 39 17.25 -18.05 24.10
CA VAL A 39 17.46 -17.66 25.50
C VAL A 39 18.94 -17.75 25.80
N SER A 40 19.57 -16.62 26.14
CA SER A 40 21.00 -16.59 26.47
C SER A 40 21.29 -15.51 27.50
N GLY A 41 22.36 -15.72 28.26
CA GLY A 41 22.78 -14.78 29.27
C GLY A 41 24.03 -15.21 30.02
N ALA A 42 24.34 -14.47 31.08
CA ALA A 42 25.42 -14.77 32.00
C ALA A 42 24.91 -14.82 33.45
N VAL A 43 25.39 -15.77 34.21
CA VAL A 43 25.19 -15.87 35.66
C VAL A 43 26.08 -14.84 36.34
N THR A 44 25.50 -14.05 37.25
CA THR A 44 26.20 -12.97 37.97
C THR A 44 26.57 -13.36 39.43
N ASN A 45 26.06 -14.49 39.90
CA ASN A 45 26.28 -15.02 41.25
C ASN A 45 26.96 -16.40 41.15
N SER A 46 28.16 -16.51 41.75
CA SER A 46 28.95 -17.76 41.70
C SER A 46 28.32 -18.93 42.42
N ALA A 47 27.32 -18.71 43.27
CA ALA A 47 26.54 -19.78 43.91
C ALA A 47 25.59 -20.50 42.92
N VAL A 48 25.33 -19.94 41.76
CA VAL A 48 24.50 -20.56 40.70
C VAL A 48 25.35 -21.57 39.93
N THR A 49 24.99 -22.84 40.05
CA THR A 49 25.72 -23.99 39.46
C THR A 49 25.14 -24.44 38.14
N GLY A 50 23.97 -23.94 37.73
CA GLY A 50 23.32 -24.29 36.46
C GLY A 50 22.11 -23.44 36.15
N VAL A 51 21.71 -23.47 34.90
CA VAL A 51 20.50 -22.82 34.38
C VAL A 51 19.70 -23.84 33.59
N SER A 52 18.39 -23.82 33.70
CA SER A 52 17.51 -24.57 32.78
C SER A 52 16.41 -23.66 32.24
N VAL A 53 15.97 -24.01 31.04
CA VAL A 53 14.87 -23.32 30.37
C VAL A 53 13.80 -24.32 30.02
N ARG A 54 12.57 -24.02 30.40
CA ARG A 54 11.37 -24.80 30.12
C ARG A 54 10.43 -23.98 29.25
N VAL A 55 9.93 -24.57 28.20
CA VAL A 55 8.90 -23.98 27.34
C VAL A 55 7.60 -24.74 27.58
N LEU A 56 6.54 -24.01 27.90
CA LEU A 56 5.19 -24.56 28.04
C LEU A 56 4.39 -24.16 26.79
N ARG A 57 3.57 -25.08 26.27
CA ARG A 57 2.58 -24.82 25.21
C ARG A 57 1.18 -24.98 25.83
N ASN A 58 0.41 -23.90 25.84
CA ASN A 58 -0.90 -23.87 26.52
C ASN A 58 -0.84 -24.45 27.93
N GLY A 59 0.20 -24.12 28.72
CA GLY A 59 0.42 -24.57 30.07
C GLY A 59 1.08 -25.95 30.23
N ALA A 60 1.12 -26.80 29.21
CA ALA A 60 1.78 -28.11 29.25
C ALA A 60 3.26 -28.02 28.82
N VAL A 61 4.13 -28.82 29.44
CA VAL A 61 5.55 -28.83 29.07
C VAL A 61 5.70 -29.27 27.62
N PHE A 62 6.30 -28.39 26.82
CA PHE A 62 6.56 -28.58 25.40
C PHE A 62 8.03 -28.94 25.12
N ALA A 63 8.96 -28.22 25.77
CA ALA A 63 10.38 -28.43 25.61
C ALA A 63 11.15 -28.07 26.90
N TYR A 64 12.31 -28.66 27.07
CA TYR A 64 13.21 -28.44 28.19
C TYR A 64 14.67 -28.48 27.71
N ALA A 65 15.50 -27.61 28.24
CA ALA A 65 16.94 -27.63 28.05
C ALA A 65 17.67 -27.20 29.32
N LYS A 66 18.83 -27.83 29.57
CA LYS A 66 19.76 -27.44 30.63
C LYS A 66 21.12 -27.16 29.96
N PRO A 67 21.30 -25.96 29.38
CA PRO A 67 22.56 -25.59 28.69
C PRO A 67 23.75 -25.62 29.66
N ALA A 68 24.90 -26.04 29.18
CA ALA A 68 26.12 -25.94 29.96
C ALA A 68 26.52 -24.49 30.22
N LEU A 69 27.09 -24.25 31.43
CA LEU A 69 27.69 -22.95 31.74
C LEU A 69 29.15 -22.95 31.27
N ALA A 70 29.49 -22.12 30.28
CA ALA A 70 30.84 -21.86 29.83
C ALA A 70 31.29 -20.45 30.25
N ALA A 71 32.22 -20.32 31.15
CA ALA A 71 32.63 -19.06 31.76
C ALA A 71 31.40 -18.22 32.26
N SER A 72 30.52 -18.86 33.03
CA SER A 72 29.29 -18.30 33.55
C SER A 72 28.23 -17.94 32.49
N LYS A 73 28.45 -18.20 31.20
CA LYS A 73 27.51 -17.91 30.10
C LYS A 73 26.75 -19.16 29.69
N PHE A 74 25.51 -18.96 29.25
CA PHE A 74 24.66 -20.00 28.68
C PHE A 74 23.95 -19.52 27.43
N SER A 75 23.59 -20.45 26.56
CA SER A 75 22.79 -20.19 25.36
C SER A 75 22.02 -21.44 24.98
N THR A 76 20.75 -21.24 24.66
CA THR A 76 19.87 -22.25 24.09
C THR A 76 18.86 -21.62 23.16
N SER A 77 18.19 -22.41 22.33
CA SER A 77 17.13 -21.93 21.46
C SER A 77 16.08 -23.03 21.29
N PHE A 78 14.83 -22.64 21.24
CA PHE A 78 13.70 -23.54 21.01
C PHE A 78 13.00 -23.16 19.71
N SER A 79 12.45 -24.13 19.00
CA SER A 79 11.61 -23.89 17.85
C SER A 79 10.14 -24.02 18.27
N ILE A 80 9.38 -22.94 18.19
CA ILE A 80 7.95 -22.93 18.39
C ILE A 80 7.22 -22.89 17.04
N ARG A 81 5.99 -23.39 16.99
CA ARG A 81 5.18 -23.42 15.75
C ARG A 81 4.36 -22.14 15.62
N ALA A 82 4.18 -21.68 14.38
CA ALA A 82 3.16 -20.70 14.08
C ALA A 82 1.80 -21.39 14.00
N GLU A 83 1.08 -21.32 15.09
CA GLU A 83 -0.23 -21.93 15.32
C GLU A 83 -1.00 -21.13 16.38
N LEU A 84 -2.31 -21.36 16.50
CA LEU A 84 -3.11 -20.73 17.55
C LEU A 84 -2.87 -21.43 18.89
N ALA A 85 -1.66 -21.26 19.44
CA ALA A 85 -1.25 -21.70 20.75
C ALA A 85 -0.27 -20.69 21.36
N GLU A 86 -0.35 -20.51 22.68
CA GLU A 86 0.57 -19.66 23.42
C GLU A 86 1.70 -20.48 24.03
N TYR A 87 2.88 -19.88 24.04
CA TYR A 87 4.08 -20.46 24.64
C TYR A 87 4.57 -19.59 25.80
N ASP A 88 4.79 -20.23 26.95
CA ASP A 88 5.48 -19.57 28.07
C ASP A 88 6.91 -20.07 28.16
N VAL A 89 7.83 -19.17 28.47
CA VAL A 89 9.25 -19.47 28.63
C VAL A 89 9.66 -19.21 30.06
N GLU A 90 10.04 -20.27 30.76
CA GLU A 90 10.49 -20.21 32.15
C GLU A 90 11.98 -20.50 32.25
N VAL A 91 12.69 -19.69 33.01
CA VAL A 91 14.11 -19.86 33.30
C VAL A 91 14.31 -20.12 34.78
N TYR A 92 15.01 -21.18 35.09
CA TYR A 92 15.35 -21.58 36.44
C TYR A 92 16.86 -21.50 36.68
N ALA A 93 17.25 -21.10 37.88
CA ALA A 93 18.63 -21.16 38.36
C ALA A 93 18.79 -22.26 39.42
N PHE A 94 19.89 -22.97 39.37
CA PHE A 94 20.24 -24.03 40.33
C PHE A 94 21.32 -23.53 41.29
N LYS A 95 21.16 -23.84 42.58
CA LYS A 95 22.19 -23.70 43.62
C LYS A 95 22.36 -25.06 44.25
N GLY A 96 23.32 -25.84 43.75
CA GLY A 96 23.43 -27.26 44.09
C GLY A 96 22.25 -28.07 43.51
N VAL A 97 21.47 -28.72 44.40
CA VAL A 97 20.28 -29.50 44.03
C VAL A 97 19.01 -28.66 43.99
N ASP A 98 19.00 -27.52 44.63
CA ASP A 98 17.83 -26.64 44.67
C ASP A 98 17.70 -25.81 43.40
N SER A 99 16.49 -25.61 42.92
CA SER A 99 16.19 -24.76 41.77
C SER A 99 15.10 -23.77 42.11
N SER A 100 15.26 -22.54 41.58
CA SER A 100 14.27 -21.47 41.69
C SER A 100 13.94 -20.84 40.37
N LEU A 101 12.67 -20.48 40.20
CA LEU A 101 12.23 -19.74 39.03
C LEU A 101 12.83 -18.33 39.06
N VAL A 102 13.58 -17.97 38.02
CA VAL A 102 14.17 -16.65 37.85
C VAL A 102 13.19 -15.72 37.13
N VAL A 103 12.60 -16.21 36.03
CA VAL A 103 11.67 -15.44 35.22
C VAL A 103 10.76 -16.36 34.42
N ARG A 104 9.51 -15.93 34.23
CA ARG A 104 8.56 -16.51 33.29
C ARG A 104 8.12 -15.43 32.30
N ARG A 105 8.24 -15.72 31.03
CA ARG A 105 7.68 -14.93 29.93
C ARG A 105 6.46 -15.63 29.39
N LYS A 106 5.36 -14.87 29.26
CA LYS A 106 4.04 -15.44 28.97
C LYS A 106 3.56 -15.07 27.58
N SER A 107 2.68 -15.91 27.05
CA SER A 107 1.89 -15.63 25.84
C SER A 107 2.75 -15.30 24.61
N VAL A 108 3.94 -15.91 24.52
CA VAL A 108 4.79 -15.84 23.33
C VAL A 108 4.13 -16.65 22.22
N VAL A 109 4.08 -16.10 21.01
CA VAL A 109 3.49 -16.78 19.84
C VAL A 109 4.44 -16.69 18.64
N ALA A 110 4.22 -17.51 17.62
CA ALA A 110 4.90 -17.39 16.33
C ALA A 110 3.90 -17.01 15.24
N GLY A 111 4.30 -16.19 14.26
CA GLY A 111 3.40 -15.75 13.20
C GLY A 111 4.00 -14.78 12.22
N ASP A 112 3.14 -14.03 11.53
CA ASP A 112 3.51 -13.07 10.51
C ASP A 112 3.46 -11.62 11.00
N VAL A 113 4.30 -10.75 10.40
CA VAL A 113 4.48 -9.35 10.81
C VAL A 113 4.14 -8.41 9.67
N TYR A 114 3.26 -7.46 9.94
CA TYR A 114 2.83 -6.38 9.06
C TYR A 114 3.02 -5.03 9.72
N TYR A 115 3.33 -4.02 8.91
CA TYR A 115 3.36 -2.62 9.34
C TYR A 115 2.21 -1.84 8.74
N VAL A 116 1.59 -1.00 9.56
CA VAL A 116 0.60 0.00 9.13
C VAL A 116 1.21 1.37 9.35
N THR A 117 1.22 2.19 8.32
CA THR A 117 1.74 3.56 8.39
C THR A 117 0.95 4.48 7.47
N GLY A 118 1.15 5.78 7.61
CA GLY A 118 0.40 6.80 6.90
C GLY A 118 -0.16 7.85 7.85
N GLN A 119 -1.33 8.40 7.51
CA GLN A 119 -1.95 9.45 8.32
C GLN A 119 -3.19 8.96 9.10
N SER A 120 -4.12 9.85 9.45
CA SER A 120 -5.27 9.53 10.30
C SER A 120 -6.06 8.30 9.83
N ASN A 121 -6.33 8.16 8.54
CA ASN A 121 -7.05 7.01 7.99
C ASN A 121 -6.32 5.66 8.13
N ALA A 122 -5.01 5.68 8.40
CA ALA A 122 -4.23 4.48 8.71
C ALA A 122 -4.22 4.16 10.22
N TRP A 123 -4.57 5.12 11.05
CA TRP A 123 -4.38 5.04 12.51
C TRP A 123 -5.67 5.03 13.31
N ILE A 124 -6.61 5.93 12.99
CA ILE A 124 -7.79 6.18 13.82
C ILE A 124 -9.02 5.51 13.22
N GLY A 125 -9.75 4.79 14.06
CA GLY A 125 -11.19 4.71 14.02
C GLY A 125 -11.72 5.30 15.31
N PRO A 126 -13.02 5.56 15.41
CA PRO A 126 -13.65 5.93 16.66
C PRO A 126 -13.22 4.96 17.75
N ILE A 127 -12.89 5.53 18.91
CA ILE A 127 -12.29 4.82 20.06
C ILE A 127 -13.26 3.78 20.65
N ASP A 128 -14.53 3.89 20.32
CA ASP A 128 -15.62 3.09 20.92
C ASP A 128 -15.61 1.63 20.50
N ASP A 129 -14.79 1.26 19.53
CA ASP A 129 -14.72 -0.12 19.05
C ASP A 129 -13.48 -0.84 19.57
N LEU A 130 -13.35 -0.89 20.89
CA LEU A 130 -12.44 -1.75 21.63
C LEU A 130 -12.72 -3.26 21.39
N VAL A 131 -13.53 -3.59 20.42
CA VAL A 131 -14.15 -4.90 20.23
C VAL A 131 -13.16 -5.96 19.83
N TYR A 132 -11.93 -5.59 19.43
CA TYR A 132 -11.00 -6.61 18.99
C TYR A 132 -9.79 -6.75 19.93
N GLN A 133 -10.00 -7.50 20.98
CA GLN A 133 -8.97 -7.94 21.94
C GLN A 133 -8.50 -9.38 21.63
N GLY A 134 -8.39 -9.72 20.33
CA GLY A 134 -8.04 -11.09 19.95
C GLY A 134 -6.67 -11.50 20.46
N GLU A 135 -6.64 -12.61 21.22
CA GLU A 135 -5.41 -13.17 21.77
C GLU A 135 -4.38 -13.58 20.72
N TRP A 136 -4.78 -13.64 19.46
CA TRP A 136 -3.91 -14.01 18.32
C TRP A 136 -3.38 -12.82 17.53
N VAL A 137 -3.68 -11.59 17.96
CA VAL A 137 -3.14 -10.37 17.38
C VAL A 137 -2.16 -9.74 18.35
N ARG A 138 -1.01 -9.33 17.84
CA ARG A 138 0.04 -8.66 18.62
C ARG A 138 0.33 -7.28 18.06
N SER A 139 0.72 -6.37 18.95
CA SER A 139 1.22 -5.05 18.63
C SER A 139 2.55 -4.81 19.33
N PHE A 140 3.33 -3.85 18.85
CA PHE A 140 4.59 -3.46 19.46
C PHE A 140 4.68 -1.95 19.57
N GLY A 141 4.99 -1.48 20.77
CA GLY A 141 5.11 -0.08 21.10
C GLY A 141 3.77 0.64 21.22
N LEU A 142 3.83 1.86 21.66
CA LEU A 142 2.66 2.71 21.80
C LEU A 142 2.31 3.37 20.47
N VAL A 143 1.02 3.50 20.18
CA VAL A 143 0.54 4.42 19.16
C VAL A 143 0.25 5.73 19.89
N GLN A 144 1.00 6.76 19.58
CA GLN A 144 0.75 8.06 20.19
C GLN A 144 -0.54 8.66 19.62
N ALA A 145 -1.53 8.80 20.49
CA ALA A 145 -2.63 9.70 20.24
C ALA A 145 -2.15 11.10 20.61
N ASN A 146 -2.22 12.02 19.69
CA ASN A 146 -1.98 13.44 19.84
C ASN A 146 -0.50 13.88 19.98
N ASP A 147 0.02 14.45 18.92
CA ASP A 147 0.87 15.61 18.71
C ASP A 147 2.15 15.80 19.57
N ASN A 148 2.38 15.01 20.57
CA ASN A 148 3.61 15.08 21.38
C ASN A 148 4.43 13.82 21.14
N TYR A 149 5.17 13.81 20.05
CA TYR A 149 6.30 12.90 19.86
C TYR A 149 7.40 13.27 20.85
N GLY A 150 7.16 12.94 22.10
CA GLY A 150 8.19 13.01 23.14
C GLY A 150 9.28 11.98 22.89
N PRO A 151 10.38 12.01 23.64
CA PRO A 151 11.42 11.00 23.55
C PRO A 151 10.81 9.61 23.74
N TYR A 152 11.29 8.61 22.97
CA TYR A 152 10.84 7.23 23.11
C TYR A 152 11.05 6.74 24.52
N VAL A 153 9.98 6.26 25.13
CA VAL A 153 10.00 5.67 26.47
C VAL A 153 10.11 4.14 26.36
N LEU A 154 10.50 3.50 27.45
CA LEU A 154 10.63 2.04 27.48
C LEU A 154 9.36 1.32 27.02
N ALA A 155 8.18 1.87 27.30
CA ALA A 155 6.88 1.33 26.85
C ALA A 155 6.76 1.22 25.33
N ASP A 156 7.49 2.01 24.55
CA ASP A 156 7.53 1.91 23.08
C ASP A 156 8.31 0.69 22.58
N THR A 157 8.92 -0.07 23.46
CA THR A 157 9.71 -1.27 23.16
C THR A 157 9.09 -2.55 23.73
N LEU A 158 7.81 -2.53 24.06
CA LEU A 158 7.09 -3.68 24.61
C LEU A 158 6.12 -4.28 23.61
N TRP A 159 6.10 -5.59 23.59
CA TRP A 159 5.05 -6.36 22.95
C TRP A 159 3.78 -6.37 23.80
N SER A 160 2.63 -6.35 23.17
CA SER A 160 1.34 -6.35 23.86
C SER A 160 0.20 -6.87 22.96
N LEU A 161 -0.97 -7.07 23.54
CA LEU A 161 -2.21 -7.11 22.79
C LEU A 161 -2.53 -5.72 22.22
N PRO A 162 -3.28 -5.62 21.10
CA PRO A 162 -3.55 -4.34 20.42
C PRO A 162 -4.66 -3.52 21.13
N VAL A 163 -4.50 -3.28 22.42
CA VAL A 163 -5.48 -2.61 23.28
C VAL A 163 -4.92 -1.33 23.91
N GLY A 164 -5.78 -0.42 24.32
CA GLY A 164 -5.41 0.82 25.00
C GLY A 164 -4.43 1.65 24.15
N LYS A 165 -3.27 1.97 24.70
CA LYS A 165 -2.23 2.77 24.02
C LYS A 165 -1.48 1.99 22.93
N ALA A 166 -1.57 0.67 22.92
CA ALA A 166 -0.97 -0.21 21.90
C ALA A 166 -1.95 -0.58 20.78
N ARG A 167 -3.13 0.07 20.72
CA ARG A 167 -4.14 -0.17 19.70
C ARG A 167 -3.57 0.05 18.28
N ILE A 168 -4.07 -0.72 17.32
CA ILE A 168 -3.66 -0.65 15.92
C ILE A 168 -4.72 -0.02 15.01
N GLY A 169 -5.86 0.37 15.59
CA GLY A 169 -7.04 0.89 14.88
C GLY A 169 -7.97 -0.22 14.38
N PRO A 170 -9.28 0.09 14.17
CA PRO A 170 -10.30 -0.90 13.80
C PRO A 170 -10.03 -1.54 12.45
N TRP A 171 -9.44 -0.80 11.52
CA TRP A 171 -9.08 -1.29 10.21
C TRP A 171 -8.01 -2.39 10.27
N ALA A 172 -6.87 -2.10 10.90
CA ALA A 172 -5.79 -3.08 11.05
C ALA A 172 -6.19 -4.27 11.94
N ALA A 173 -7.00 -4.05 12.97
CA ALA A 173 -7.52 -5.10 13.84
C ALA A 173 -8.41 -6.08 13.07
N GLU A 174 -9.32 -5.59 12.23
CA GLU A 174 -10.18 -6.44 11.40
C GLU A 174 -9.37 -7.19 10.33
N ILE A 175 -8.37 -6.55 9.69
CA ILE A 175 -7.47 -7.25 8.75
C ILE A 175 -6.77 -8.40 9.48
N ALA A 176 -6.16 -8.12 10.63
CA ALA A 176 -5.45 -9.12 11.42
C ALA A 176 -6.36 -10.31 11.79
N LYS A 177 -7.62 -10.02 12.16
CA LYS A 177 -8.64 -11.02 12.44
C LYS A 177 -8.90 -11.93 11.24
N GLN A 178 -9.23 -11.35 10.09
CA GLN A 178 -9.51 -12.10 8.87
C GLN A 178 -8.33 -13.00 8.47
N LEU A 179 -7.09 -12.50 8.64
CA LEU A 179 -5.89 -13.25 8.31
C LEU A 179 -5.67 -14.42 9.30
N TYR A 180 -5.71 -14.20 10.63
CA TYR A 180 -5.45 -15.29 11.56
C TYR A 180 -6.58 -16.34 11.56
N GLU A 181 -7.82 -15.92 11.33
CA GLU A 181 -8.95 -16.86 11.20
C GLU A 181 -8.82 -17.75 9.96
N SER A 182 -8.28 -17.20 8.86
CA SER A 182 -8.02 -17.97 7.64
C SER A 182 -6.78 -18.87 7.77
N GLU A 183 -5.67 -18.30 8.21
CA GLU A 183 -4.36 -18.96 8.16
C GLU A 183 -4.06 -19.81 9.41
N LYS A 184 -4.84 -19.63 10.48
CA LYS A 184 -4.68 -20.31 11.76
C LYS A 184 -3.33 -20.07 12.43
N ILE A 185 -2.77 -18.87 12.21
CA ILE A 185 -1.52 -18.41 12.81
C ILE A 185 -1.68 -17.00 13.40
N PRO A 186 -0.97 -16.67 14.48
CA PRO A 186 -0.96 -15.31 15.04
C PRO A 186 -0.42 -14.26 14.05
N MET A 187 -0.92 -13.02 14.19
CA MET A 187 -0.52 -11.88 13.37
C MET A 187 -0.01 -10.73 14.24
N ALA A 188 1.10 -10.13 13.87
CA ALA A 188 1.51 -8.84 14.43
C ALA A 188 1.23 -7.72 13.43
N PHE A 189 0.50 -6.71 13.90
CA PHE A 189 0.29 -5.45 13.19
C PHE A 189 0.90 -4.33 14.03
N ILE A 190 1.96 -3.72 13.50
CA ILE A 190 2.70 -2.65 14.19
C ILE A 190 2.35 -1.34 13.51
N ASN A 191 1.70 -0.44 14.26
CA ASN A 191 1.24 0.83 13.71
C ASN A 191 2.27 1.95 13.99
N SER A 192 2.64 2.69 12.93
CA SER A 192 3.53 3.86 12.96
C SER A 192 2.93 5.07 12.24
N ALA A 193 1.60 5.07 12.01
CA ALA A 193 0.91 6.18 11.38
C ALA A 193 0.83 7.41 12.28
N ALA A 194 0.76 8.59 11.68
CA ALA A 194 0.65 9.87 12.36
C ALA A 194 -0.47 10.72 11.76
N GLY A 195 -1.41 11.18 12.58
CA GLY A 195 -2.53 12.00 12.13
C GLY A 195 -2.07 13.30 11.44
N GLY A 196 -2.70 13.64 10.30
CA GLY A 196 -2.39 14.87 9.55
C GLY A 196 -1.02 14.93 8.88
N SER A 197 -0.23 13.87 8.92
CA SER A 197 1.14 13.89 8.39
C SER A 197 1.16 13.95 6.86
N LEU A 198 2.09 14.74 6.34
CA LEU A 198 2.46 14.75 4.93
C LEU A 198 3.42 13.59 4.62
N ILE A 199 3.58 13.25 3.35
CA ILE A 199 4.48 12.17 2.91
C ILE A 199 5.93 12.43 3.31
N ASP A 200 6.37 13.69 3.39
CA ASP A 200 7.70 14.07 3.82
C ASP A 200 8.01 13.59 5.25
N PHE A 201 7.02 13.58 6.13
CA PHE A 201 7.16 13.06 7.48
C PHE A 201 7.55 11.57 7.50
N HIS A 202 7.07 10.79 6.54
CA HIS A 202 7.40 9.38 6.39
C HIS A 202 8.68 9.15 5.59
N LEU A 203 9.00 10.06 4.69
CA LEU A 203 10.17 9.97 3.81
C LEU A 203 11.48 10.21 4.57
N ILE A 204 11.47 11.06 5.59
CA ILE A 204 12.67 11.38 6.37
C ILE A 204 12.97 10.24 7.34
N LEU A 205 14.21 9.74 7.28
CA LEU A 205 14.81 8.84 8.25
C LEU A 205 16.09 9.52 8.75
N SER A 206 16.01 10.17 9.89
CA SER A 206 17.11 10.93 10.48
C SER A 206 18.15 10.02 11.15
N GLY A 207 17.72 8.83 11.56
CA GLY A 207 18.49 7.93 12.43
C GLY A 207 18.58 8.42 13.89
N ASN A 208 17.98 9.56 14.21
CA ASN A 208 17.92 10.11 15.56
C ASN A 208 16.55 9.86 16.18
N VAL A 209 16.44 8.77 16.91
CA VAL A 209 15.19 8.34 17.56
C VAL A 209 14.90 9.04 18.90
N THR A 210 15.70 10.02 19.28
CA THR A 210 15.56 10.73 20.56
C THR A 210 15.10 12.17 20.43
N SER A 211 15.22 12.76 19.24
CA SER A 211 14.76 14.12 18.94
C SER A 211 14.45 14.29 17.46
N GLY A 212 13.47 15.12 17.11
CA GLY A 212 13.09 15.38 15.71
C GLY A 212 12.48 14.16 15.02
N ILE A 213 11.60 13.47 15.70
CA ILE A 213 11.03 12.18 15.29
C ILE A 213 10.16 12.31 14.06
N THR A 214 10.43 11.52 13.04
CA THR A 214 9.64 11.40 11.81
C THR A 214 8.89 10.07 11.75
N GLY A 215 7.93 9.94 10.83
CA GLY A 215 7.22 8.67 10.62
C GLY A 215 8.16 7.55 10.16
N GLY A 216 9.17 7.89 9.36
CA GLY A 216 10.21 6.94 8.97
C GLY A 216 11.05 6.46 10.17
N ASP A 217 11.43 7.38 11.08
CA ASP A 217 12.16 7.02 12.29
C ASP A 217 11.33 6.13 13.22
N ILE A 218 10.05 6.45 13.42
CA ILE A 218 9.13 5.66 14.26
C ILE A 218 9.05 4.22 13.74
N MET A 219 8.78 4.06 12.45
CA MET A 219 8.64 2.74 11.83
C MET A 219 9.93 1.93 11.95
N TYR A 220 11.06 2.53 11.62
CA TYR A 220 12.36 1.88 11.68
C TYR A 220 12.76 1.50 13.11
N TYR A 221 12.54 2.41 14.07
CA TYR A 221 12.83 2.17 15.50
C TYR A 221 12.01 0.99 16.02
N LYS A 222 10.70 0.96 15.77
CA LYS A 222 9.84 -0.16 16.18
C LYS A 222 10.30 -1.47 15.57
N ALA A 223 10.66 -1.48 14.29
CA ALA A 223 11.15 -2.67 13.62
C ALA A 223 12.49 -3.18 14.19
N LEU A 224 13.39 -2.25 14.50
CA LEU A 224 14.67 -2.57 15.14
C LEU A 224 14.47 -3.16 16.55
N LYS A 225 13.66 -2.49 17.38
CA LYS A 225 13.45 -2.89 18.78
C LYS A 225 12.61 -4.14 18.93
N SER A 226 11.65 -4.38 18.03
CA SER A 226 10.87 -5.61 17.98
C SER A 226 11.65 -6.80 17.40
N GLY A 227 12.81 -6.55 16.76
CA GLY A 227 13.59 -7.58 16.06
C GLY A 227 12.97 -8.02 14.74
N THR A 228 12.10 -7.20 14.12
CA THR A 228 11.31 -7.61 12.94
C THR A 228 11.82 -7.04 11.61
N ILE A 229 12.90 -6.26 11.56
CA ILE A 229 13.40 -5.58 10.34
C ILE A 229 13.46 -6.54 9.14
N SER A 230 14.06 -7.72 9.29
CA SER A 230 14.19 -8.72 8.22
C SER A 230 12.99 -9.66 8.12
N LYS A 231 11.88 -9.37 8.78
CA LYS A 231 10.73 -10.27 8.89
C LYS A 231 9.40 -9.61 8.60
N VAL A 232 9.43 -8.35 8.19
CA VAL A 232 8.23 -7.63 7.74
C VAL A 232 7.81 -8.21 6.40
N ARG A 233 6.61 -8.78 6.33
CA ARG A 233 6.05 -9.35 5.11
C ARG A 233 5.34 -8.32 4.24
N GLY A 234 4.62 -7.38 4.86
CA GLY A 234 3.88 -6.37 4.12
C GLY A 234 3.80 -5.05 4.86
N ILE A 235 3.68 -3.98 4.08
CA ILE A 235 3.45 -2.62 4.56
C ILE A 235 2.11 -2.14 4.01
N ILE A 236 1.26 -1.61 4.87
CA ILE A 236 0.00 -1.00 4.49
C ILE A 236 0.15 0.51 4.68
N PHE A 237 0.10 1.26 3.57
CA PHE A 237 0.32 2.70 3.58
C PHE A 237 -0.92 3.44 3.12
N ARG A 238 -1.53 4.22 4.02
CA ARG A 238 -2.72 5.02 3.72
C ARG A 238 -2.44 6.47 4.03
N GLN A 239 -2.20 7.26 2.98
CA GLN A 239 -1.76 8.65 3.07
C GLN A 239 -2.02 9.37 1.74
N GLY A 240 -2.10 10.69 1.77
CA GLY A 240 -2.28 11.58 0.64
C GLY A 240 -3.32 12.67 0.88
N GLU A 241 -4.17 12.52 1.91
CA GLU A 241 -5.17 13.52 2.28
C GLU A 241 -4.52 14.82 2.78
N GLY A 242 -3.37 14.70 3.44
CA GLY A 242 -2.59 15.84 3.92
C GLY A 242 -2.13 16.74 2.76
N GLU A 243 -1.63 16.15 1.70
CA GLU A 243 -1.19 16.88 0.51
C GLU A 243 -2.35 17.57 -0.21
N ALA A 244 -3.55 17.01 -0.16
CA ALA A 244 -4.73 17.60 -0.79
C ALA A 244 -5.10 18.96 -0.19
N SER A 245 -4.77 19.22 1.08
CA SER A 245 -5.02 20.47 1.79
C SER A 245 -3.77 21.34 2.01
N ALA A 246 -2.59 20.85 1.60
CA ALA A 246 -1.32 21.54 1.81
C ALA A 246 -1.00 22.57 0.71
N ASP A 247 0.24 23.03 0.67
CA ASP A 247 0.77 23.92 -0.35
C ASP A 247 0.40 23.45 -1.76
N PRO A 248 0.05 24.36 -2.67
CA PRO A 248 -0.38 24.02 -4.03
C PRO A 248 0.53 23.07 -4.82
N GLY A 249 1.83 23.05 -4.53
CA GLY A 249 2.79 22.14 -5.19
C GLY A 249 2.84 20.73 -4.62
N SER A 250 2.44 20.53 -3.36
CA SER A 250 2.61 19.26 -2.65
C SER A 250 1.92 18.05 -3.29
N PRO A 251 0.67 18.14 -3.79
CA PRO A 251 0.00 17.01 -4.42
C PRO A 251 0.73 16.48 -5.65
N TYR A 252 1.31 17.35 -6.46
CA TYR A 252 2.04 16.97 -7.69
C TYR A 252 3.37 16.27 -7.41
N LEU A 253 3.91 16.42 -6.21
CA LEU A 253 5.14 15.75 -5.79
C LEU A 253 4.88 14.45 -5.05
N TRP A 254 3.62 14.15 -4.71
CA TRP A 254 3.28 12.99 -3.89
C TRP A 254 3.77 11.67 -4.50
N GLY A 255 3.52 11.47 -5.79
CA GLY A 255 3.91 10.25 -6.49
C GLY A 255 5.41 10.00 -6.47
N SER A 256 6.21 11.01 -6.81
CA SER A 256 7.68 10.90 -6.80
C SER A 256 8.23 10.65 -5.39
N LYS A 257 7.65 11.30 -4.37
CA LYS A 257 8.01 11.08 -2.97
C LYS A 257 7.62 9.69 -2.48
N PHE A 258 6.45 9.17 -2.90
CA PHE A 258 6.06 7.81 -2.57
C PHE A 258 7.01 6.77 -3.17
N LEU A 259 7.44 6.93 -4.41
CA LEU A 259 8.43 6.03 -5.02
C LEU A 259 9.76 6.06 -4.25
N ALA A 260 10.23 7.24 -3.87
CA ALA A 260 11.44 7.37 -3.03
C ALA A 260 11.24 6.71 -1.64
N LEU A 261 10.06 6.81 -1.04
CA LEU A 261 9.72 6.16 0.22
C LEU A 261 9.70 4.62 0.06
N LYS A 262 9.07 4.12 -0.99
CA LYS A 262 9.06 2.70 -1.35
C LYS A 262 10.49 2.15 -1.50
N ASP A 263 11.36 2.86 -2.19
CA ASP A 263 12.76 2.45 -2.36
C ASP A 263 13.51 2.39 -1.02
N LYS A 264 13.23 3.33 -0.10
CA LYS A 264 13.75 3.24 1.26
C LYS A 264 13.21 2.02 2.00
N TRP A 265 11.91 1.74 1.93
CA TRP A 265 11.34 0.57 2.59
C TRP A 265 11.91 -0.74 2.04
N THR A 266 12.06 -0.88 0.73
CA THR A 266 12.66 -2.09 0.15
C THR A 266 14.12 -2.27 0.52
N LYS A 267 14.84 -1.19 0.82
CA LYS A 267 16.20 -1.22 1.33
C LYS A 267 16.28 -1.61 2.81
N TYR A 268 15.38 -1.05 3.64
CA TYR A 268 15.43 -1.29 5.09
C TYR A 268 14.68 -2.56 5.52
N PHE A 269 13.67 -2.97 4.76
CA PHE A 269 12.85 -4.16 5.00
C PHE A 269 12.99 -5.12 3.81
N PRO A 270 14.11 -5.85 3.70
CA PRO A 270 14.47 -6.59 2.47
C PRO A 270 13.48 -7.69 2.09
N ASN A 271 12.70 -8.18 3.05
CA ASN A 271 11.74 -9.27 2.84
C ASN A 271 10.29 -8.80 2.66
N VAL A 272 10.07 -7.50 2.45
CA VAL A 272 8.73 -7.00 2.11
C VAL A 272 8.28 -7.56 0.76
N GLU A 273 7.21 -8.34 0.81
CA GLU A 273 6.60 -8.98 -0.35
C GLU A 273 5.62 -8.04 -1.06
N ARG A 274 4.85 -7.23 -0.29
CA ARG A 274 3.82 -6.32 -0.79
C ARG A 274 3.76 -5.02 -0.02
N ILE A 275 3.43 -3.96 -0.76
CA ILE A 275 3.02 -2.65 -0.22
C ILE A 275 1.57 -2.44 -0.66
N PHE A 276 0.66 -2.37 0.30
CA PHE A 276 -0.75 -2.13 0.05
C PHE A 276 -1.03 -0.64 0.10
N LEU A 277 -1.53 -0.12 -1.03
CA LEU A 277 -1.74 1.32 -1.26
C LEU A 277 -3.21 1.57 -1.63
N PRO A 278 -4.09 1.84 -0.66
CA PRO A 278 -5.47 2.23 -0.96
C PRO A 278 -5.51 3.53 -1.76
N GLN A 279 -6.33 3.58 -2.82
CA GLN A 279 -6.59 4.83 -3.52
C GLN A 279 -7.47 5.73 -2.66
N LEU A 280 -7.12 7.00 -2.57
CA LEU A 280 -7.90 8.03 -1.86
C LEU A 280 -9.35 8.11 -2.38
N ASN A 281 -10.26 8.51 -1.50
CA ASN A 281 -11.65 8.78 -1.86
C ASN A 281 -11.78 10.07 -2.69
N VAL A 282 -12.97 10.36 -3.15
CA VAL A 282 -13.35 11.69 -3.63
C VAL A 282 -13.73 12.52 -2.40
N TYR A 283 -13.00 13.59 -2.15
CA TYR A 283 -13.20 14.46 -1.00
C TYR A 283 -14.06 15.67 -1.36
N GLU A 284 -14.48 16.42 -0.34
CA GLU A 284 -15.13 17.71 -0.55
C GLU A 284 -14.19 18.74 -1.23
N TYR A 285 -14.76 19.83 -1.70
CA TYR A 285 -14.03 20.84 -2.52
C TYR A 285 -12.77 21.44 -1.86
N GLN A 286 -12.62 21.37 -0.55
CA GLN A 286 -11.41 21.82 0.15
C GLN A 286 -10.20 20.90 -0.09
N TYR A 287 -10.44 19.68 -0.53
CA TYR A 287 -9.44 18.64 -0.79
C TYR A 287 -9.38 18.23 -2.27
N GLU A 288 -9.73 19.15 -3.18
CA GLU A 288 -9.83 18.89 -4.63
C GLU A 288 -8.56 18.29 -5.22
N LYS A 289 -7.38 18.70 -4.70
CA LYS A 289 -6.08 18.25 -5.20
C LYS A 289 -5.76 16.79 -4.90
N ALA A 290 -6.58 16.10 -4.10
CA ALA A 290 -6.43 14.66 -3.88
C ALA A 290 -6.53 13.84 -5.18
N ALA A 291 -7.17 14.40 -6.22
CA ALA A 291 -7.28 13.75 -7.52
C ALA A 291 -5.93 13.38 -8.14
N VAL A 292 -4.91 14.23 -7.95
CA VAL A 292 -3.54 13.97 -8.44
C VAL A 292 -2.97 12.72 -7.81
N ALA A 293 -2.99 12.63 -6.48
CA ALA A 293 -2.48 11.47 -5.75
C ALA A 293 -3.29 10.20 -6.06
N ARG A 294 -4.61 10.31 -6.32
CA ARG A 294 -5.45 9.16 -6.72
C ARG A 294 -4.95 8.51 -8.01
N GLU A 295 -4.59 9.31 -9.01
CA GLU A 295 -4.11 8.79 -10.29
C GLU A 295 -2.75 8.09 -10.12
N ASP A 296 -1.84 8.65 -9.34
CA ASP A 296 -0.57 8.03 -9.00
C ASP A 296 -0.78 6.68 -8.28
N GLN A 297 -1.66 6.65 -7.26
CA GLN A 297 -1.99 5.43 -6.52
C GLN A 297 -2.54 4.33 -7.42
N ARG A 298 -3.36 4.70 -8.42
CA ARG A 298 -3.87 3.75 -9.42
C ARG A 298 -2.76 3.21 -10.31
N LYS A 299 -1.90 4.08 -10.83
CA LYS A 299 -0.83 3.72 -11.79
C LYS A 299 0.24 2.84 -11.16
N PHE A 300 0.63 3.08 -9.93
CA PHE A 300 1.76 2.37 -9.31
C PHE A 300 1.59 0.87 -9.23
N GLN A 301 0.38 0.35 -9.04
CA GLN A 301 0.17 -1.10 -9.03
C GLN A 301 0.40 -1.77 -10.40
N THR A 302 0.33 -1.02 -11.50
CA THR A 302 0.66 -1.54 -12.84
C THR A 302 2.14 -1.39 -13.17
N GLN A 303 2.84 -0.49 -12.48
CA GLN A 303 4.25 -0.19 -12.70
C GLN A 303 5.18 -1.02 -11.81
N ASP A 304 4.74 -1.39 -10.61
CA ASP A 304 5.53 -2.18 -9.67
C ASP A 304 4.69 -3.33 -9.08
N PRO A 305 5.10 -4.59 -9.33
CA PRO A 305 4.35 -5.77 -8.86
C PRO A 305 4.31 -5.89 -7.33
N LYS A 306 5.18 -5.18 -6.60
CA LYS A 306 5.11 -5.12 -5.14
C LYS A 306 3.99 -4.25 -4.62
N ILE A 307 3.47 -3.33 -5.42
CA ILE A 307 2.39 -2.43 -5.02
C ILE A 307 1.04 -3.05 -5.37
N ARG A 308 0.13 -3.04 -4.41
CA ARG A 308 -1.24 -3.47 -4.60
C ARG A 308 -2.21 -2.44 -4.04
N GLY A 309 -3.01 -1.84 -4.92
CA GLY A 309 -4.04 -0.88 -4.56
C GLY A 309 -5.43 -1.50 -4.47
N TYR A 310 -6.35 -0.73 -3.92
CA TYR A 310 -7.80 -0.91 -4.07
C TYR A 310 -8.50 0.44 -3.89
N ALA A 311 -9.68 0.61 -4.49
CA ALA A 311 -10.42 1.85 -4.45
C ALA A 311 -11.20 1.97 -3.13
N THR A 312 -11.05 3.08 -2.42
CA THR A 312 -11.81 3.35 -1.20
C THR A 312 -13.09 4.16 -1.44
N VAL A 313 -13.28 4.67 -2.64
CA VAL A 313 -14.52 5.35 -3.03
C VAL A 313 -15.73 4.44 -2.78
N GLY A 314 -16.85 4.99 -2.30
CA GLY A 314 -18.04 4.21 -2.00
C GLY A 314 -17.93 3.26 -0.81
N THR A 315 -16.87 3.34 -0.01
CA THR A 315 -16.83 2.71 1.32
C THR A 315 -17.84 3.42 2.22
N GLN A 316 -18.64 2.65 2.93
CA GLN A 316 -19.72 3.18 3.76
C GLN A 316 -19.22 4.09 4.89
N GLY A 317 -20.10 4.98 5.35
CA GLY A 317 -19.83 5.85 6.50
C GLY A 317 -18.70 6.86 6.28
N PHE A 318 -18.43 7.22 5.03
CA PHE A 318 -17.51 8.30 4.69
C PHE A 318 -18.13 9.64 5.06
N ASP A 319 -17.46 10.45 5.87
CA ASP A 319 -17.99 11.71 6.40
C ASP A 319 -17.60 12.96 5.58
N ARG A 320 -16.49 12.97 4.98
CA ARG A 320 -15.82 13.90 4.07
C ARG A 320 -14.31 13.64 4.00
N LEU A 321 -13.76 13.03 5.03
CA LEU A 321 -12.33 12.77 5.21
C LEU A 321 -12.07 11.39 5.82
N HIS A 322 -12.86 10.99 6.81
CA HIS A 322 -12.74 9.74 7.54
C HIS A 322 -13.94 8.83 7.30
N TYR A 323 -13.97 7.69 7.97
CA TYR A 323 -15.01 6.68 7.86
C TYR A 323 -15.52 6.31 9.25
N THR A 324 -16.74 5.84 9.31
CA THR A 324 -17.24 5.15 10.51
C THR A 324 -16.51 3.82 10.71
N ASN A 325 -16.64 3.22 11.89
CA ASN A 325 -16.12 1.87 12.16
C ASN A 325 -16.60 0.84 11.14
N ALA A 326 -17.85 0.92 10.72
CA ALA A 326 -18.40 0.05 9.70
C ALA A 326 -17.66 0.20 8.36
N GLY A 327 -17.30 1.42 7.97
CA GLY A 327 -16.51 1.68 6.76
C GLY A 327 -15.08 1.17 6.86
N TYR A 328 -14.42 1.37 7.99
CA TYR A 328 -13.09 0.79 8.22
C TYR A 328 -13.12 -0.73 8.18
N ARG A 329 -14.13 -1.38 8.75
CA ARG A 329 -14.29 -2.85 8.67
C ARG A 329 -14.58 -3.32 7.26
N GLN A 330 -15.45 -2.65 6.51
CA GLN A 330 -15.68 -2.98 5.09
C GLN A 330 -14.35 -2.94 4.32
N SER A 331 -13.62 -1.84 4.44
CA SER A 331 -12.32 -1.65 3.79
C SER A 331 -11.29 -2.70 4.23
N ALA A 332 -11.32 -3.11 5.50
CA ALA A 332 -10.46 -4.16 6.05
C ALA A 332 -10.77 -5.54 5.44
N VAL A 333 -12.06 -5.90 5.35
CA VAL A 333 -12.49 -7.17 4.74
C VAL A 333 -12.11 -7.21 3.26
N GLU A 334 -12.25 -6.10 2.54
CA GLU A 334 -11.85 -6.00 1.15
C GLU A 334 -10.32 -6.20 0.99
N LEU A 335 -9.53 -5.50 1.80
CA LEU A 335 -8.07 -5.64 1.76
C LEU A 335 -7.60 -7.03 2.23
N SER A 336 -8.23 -7.61 3.25
CA SER A 336 -7.82 -8.94 3.72
C SER A 336 -8.01 -10.03 2.66
N ARG A 337 -9.06 -9.96 1.84
CA ARG A 337 -9.23 -10.87 0.69
C ARG A 337 -8.08 -10.74 -0.30
N ILE A 338 -7.65 -9.51 -0.60
CA ILE A 338 -6.49 -9.25 -1.45
C ILE A 338 -5.22 -9.84 -0.82
N MET A 339 -5.00 -9.60 0.48
CA MET A 339 -3.85 -10.15 1.20
C MET A 339 -3.85 -11.68 1.22
N LEU A 340 -5.00 -12.31 1.45
CA LEU A 340 -5.14 -13.77 1.43
C LEU A 340 -4.77 -14.36 0.07
N LYS A 341 -5.15 -13.71 -1.03
CA LYS A 341 -4.77 -14.15 -2.36
C LYS A 341 -3.30 -13.88 -2.67
N ASP A 342 -2.84 -12.64 -2.46
CA ASP A 342 -1.52 -12.20 -2.92
C ASP A 342 -0.36 -12.71 -2.06
N MET A 343 -0.58 -12.95 -0.76
CA MET A 343 0.46 -13.33 0.19
C MET A 343 0.36 -14.75 0.73
N TYR A 344 -0.84 -15.33 0.67
CA TYR A 344 -1.07 -16.69 1.17
C TYR A 344 -1.52 -17.67 0.06
N GLY A 345 -1.66 -17.17 -1.17
CA GLY A 345 -1.99 -18.01 -2.34
C GLY A 345 -3.39 -18.61 -2.29
N ARG A 346 -4.32 -18.02 -1.54
CA ARG A 346 -5.70 -18.51 -1.47
C ARG A 346 -6.39 -18.39 -2.81
N ALA A 347 -7.07 -19.44 -3.23
CA ALA A 347 -7.80 -19.50 -4.50
C ALA A 347 -9.09 -18.65 -4.41
N LEU A 348 -8.97 -17.34 -4.58
CA LEU A 348 -10.07 -16.40 -4.57
C LEU A 348 -10.33 -15.85 -5.98
N SER A 349 -11.57 -15.46 -6.25
CA SER A 349 -11.97 -14.83 -7.52
C SER A 349 -11.11 -13.61 -7.84
N PRO A 350 -10.79 -13.34 -9.13
CA PRO A 350 -10.18 -12.07 -9.54
C PRO A 350 -11.02 -10.83 -9.17
N GLN A 351 -12.32 -11.00 -8.99
CA GLN A 351 -13.23 -9.90 -8.65
C GLN A 351 -13.08 -9.36 -7.21
N ILE A 352 -12.17 -9.94 -6.39
CA ILE A 352 -11.77 -9.33 -5.12
C ILE A 352 -10.93 -8.06 -5.30
N TYR A 353 -10.34 -7.86 -6.48
CA TYR A 353 -9.61 -6.63 -6.79
C TYR A 353 -10.55 -5.54 -7.29
N SER A 354 -10.22 -4.29 -6.98
CA SER A 354 -10.87 -3.14 -7.59
C SER A 354 -10.60 -3.13 -9.09
N PRO A 355 -11.63 -3.02 -9.94
CA PRO A 355 -11.43 -2.95 -11.39
C PRO A 355 -10.55 -1.76 -11.76
N ASN A 356 -9.47 -2.02 -12.50
CA ASN A 356 -8.59 -1.00 -13.05
C ASN A 356 -8.72 -0.97 -14.56
N ILE A 357 -8.88 0.23 -15.10
CA ILE A 357 -9.00 0.40 -16.55
C ILE A 357 -7.69 0.01 -17.24
N GLN A 358 -7.80 -0.79 -18.29
CA GLN A 358 -6.68 -1.25 -19.09
C GLN A 358 -6.65 -0.57 -20.46
N ARG A 359 -7.84 -0.29 -21.01
CA ARG A 359 -7.99 0.29 -22.32
C ARG A 359 -9.28 1.09 -22.42
N ALA A 360 -9.22 2.23 -23.12
CA ALA A 360 -10.40 2.94 -23.61
C ALA A 360 -10.29 3.07 -25.13
N TYR A 361 -11.36 2.80 -25.86
CA TYR A 361 -11.27 2.81 -27.32
C TYR A 361 -12.59 3.15 -28.02
N PHE A 362 -12.47 3.66 -29.25
CA PHE A 362 -13.53 3.73 -30.24
C PHE A 362 -13.46 2.52 -31.16
N ASN A 363 -14.60 1.99 -31.60
CA ASN A 363 -14.62 0.88 -32.54
C ASN A 363 -14.01 1.27 -33.92
N SER A 364 -14.32 2.48 -34.37
CA SER A 364 -13.83 3.01 -35.65
C SER A 364 -13.78 4.54 -35.63
N LYS A 365 -13.14 5.12 -36.65
CA LYS A 365 -13.09 6.59 -36.85
C LYS A 365 -14.47 7.21 -37.11
N SER A 366 -15.39 6.47 -37.71
CA SER A 366 -16.75 6.91 -38.01
C SER A 366 -17.73 6.73 -36.85
N GLU A 367 -17.37 5.92 -35.83
CA GLU A 367 -18.22 5.58 -34.69
C GLU A 367 -17.59 6.07 -33.38
N ARG A 368 -17.47 7.39 -33.25
CA ARG A 368 -16.93 8.02 -32.03
C ARG A 368 -18.00 8.40 -31.01
N ASN A 369 -19.25 8.09 -31.26
CA ASN A 369 -20.32 8.26 -30.28
C ASN A 369 -20.41 7.13 -29.26
N LYS A 370 -19.53 6.13 -29.33
CA LYS A 370 -19.38 5.09 -28.31
C LYS A 370 -17.93 4.97 -27.87
N VAL A 371 -17.71 5.06 -26.54
CA VAL A 371 -16.41 4.79 -25.91
C VAL A 371 -16.52 3.50 -25.13
N TYR A 372 -15.64 2.56 -25.42
CA TYR A 372 -15.51 1.28 -24.73
C TYR A 372 -14.41 1.39 -23.68
N LEU A 373 -14.77 1.21 -22.42
CA LEU A 373 -13.83 1.13 -21.29
C LEU A 373 -13.62 -0.33 -20.94
N GLU A 374 -12.42 -0.84 -21.11
CA GLU A 374 -12.08 -2.23 -20.85
C GLU A 374 -11.25 -2.34 -19.58
N PHE A 375 -11.72 -3.16 -18.66
CA PHE A 375 -11.07 -3.41 -17.37
C PHE A 375 -10.25 -4.71 -17.42
N GLU A 376 -9.54 -5.01 -16.33
CA GLU A 376 -8.68 -6.18 -16.22
C GLU A 376 -9.44 -7.49 -16.48
N GLU A 377 -8.71 -8.49 -16.92
CA GLU A 377 -9.25 -9.82 -17.15
C GLU A 377 -9.82 -10.44 -15.85
N GLY A 378 -10.93 -11.16 -15.99
CA GLY A 378 -11.66 -11.76 -14.87
C GLY A 378 -12.56 -10.79 -14.12
N GLN A 379 -12.63 -9.51 -14.51
CA GLN A 379 -13.63 -8.57 -13.99
C GLN A 379 -14.98 -8.77 -14.69
N GLU A 380 -16.05 -8.68 -13.93
CA GLU A 380 -17.43 -8.61 -14.44
C GLU A 380 -18.06 -7.33 -13.87
N MET A 381 -18.16 -6.32 -14.72
CA MET A 381 -18.66 -5.01 -14.33
C MET A 381 -20.17 -5.01 -14.15
N VAL A 382 -20.67 -4.08 -13.34
CA VAL A 382 -22.11 -3.84 -13.19
C VAL A 382 -22.41 -2.35 -13.23
N VAL A 383 -23.52 -1.98 -13.82
CA VAL A 383 -24.05 -0.62 -13.78
C VAL A 383 -24.81 -0.44 -12.48
N THR A 384 -24.44 0.59 -11.73
CA THR A 384 -25.15 0.95 -10.50
C THR A 384 -26.33 1.87 -10.77
N GLN A 385 -27.37 1.74 -9.96
CA GLN A 385 -28.53 2.61 -10.02
C GLN A 385 -28.19 4.04 -9.62
N ASP A 386 -28.96 5.00 -10.14
CA ASP A 386 -28.88 6.39 -9.75
C ASP A 386 -29.11 6.57 -8.24
N THR A 387 -28.45 7.54 -7.67
CA THR A 387 -28.59 7.91 -6.26
C THR A 387 -29.22 9.30 -6.13
N THR A 388 -29.74 9.61 -4.95
CA THR A 388 -30.23 10.95 -4.62
C THR A 388 -29.38 11.50 -3.48
N VAL A 389 -28.87 12.70 -3.65
CA VAL A 389 -28.08 13.43 -2.65
C VAL A 389 -28.72 14.78 -2.37
N THR A 390 -28.36 15.39 -1.27
CA THR A 390 -28.75 16.77 -0.95
C THR A 390 -27.54 17.68 -1.19
N ASP A 391 -27.74 18.83 -1.78
CA ASP A 391 -26.70 19.86 -1.89
C ASP A 391 -26.60 20.69 -0.60
N GLU A 392 -25.60 21.57 -0.51
CA GLU A 392 -25.38 22.45 0.65
C GLU A 392 -26.59 23.37 0.96
N ALA A 393 -27.43 23.65 -0.04
CA ALA A 393 -28.65 24.44 0.12
C ALA A 393 -29.87 23.59 0.55
N GLY A 394 -29.69 22.28 0.81
CA GLY A 394 -30.73 21.35 1.19
C GLY A 394 -31.63 20.88 0.05
N ARG A 395 -31.23 21.10 -1.22
CA ARG A 395 -32.01 20.69 -2.40
C ARG A 395 -31.66 19.28 -2.80
N LEU A 396 -32.67 18.46 -3.08
CA LEU A 396 -32.46 17.10 -3.60
C LEU A 396 -31.91 17.15 -5.03
N GLN A 397 -30.81 16.43 -5.24
CA GLN A 397 -30.13 16.29 -6.52
C GLN A 397 -30.08 14.82 -6.91
N LYS A 398 -30.53 14.49 -8.12
CA LYS A 398 -30.30 13.16 -8.70
C LYS A 398 -28.87 13.07 -9.20
N ARG A 399 -28.18 11.99 -8.83
CA ARG A 399 -26.84 11.65 -9.32
C ARG A 399 -26.91 10.40 -10.19
N THR A 400 -26.40 10.51 -11.40
CA THR A 400 -26.32 9.40 -12.35
C THR A 400 -24.86 8.99 -12.56
N LEU A 401 -24.63 7.76 -12.96
CA LEU A 401 -23.27 7.29 -13.27
C LEU A 401 -22.64 8.10 -14.41
N ALA A 402 -23.45 8.54 -15.36
CA ALA A 402 -23.00 9.38 -16.47
C ALA A 402 -22.32 10.68 -16.03
N GLN A 403 -22.79 11.26 -14.91
CA GLN A 403 -22.23 12.50 -14.36
C GLN A 403 -20.83 12.32 -13.73
N ASN A 404 -20.34 11.09 -13.61
CA ASN A 404 -19.02 10.78 -13.08
C ASN A 404 -17.95 10.63 -14.17
N PHE A 405 -18.25 10.98 -15.43
CA PHE A 405 -17.28 10.97 -16.53
C PHE A 405 -17.02 12.38 -17.04
N PHE A 406 -15.75 12.70 -17.28
CA PHE A 406 -15.27 14.03 -17.64
C PHE A 406 -14.30 13.97 -18.81
N TYR A 407 -14.15 15.09 -19.52
CA TYR A 407 -13.25 15.24 -20.67
C TYR A 407 -11.83 15.60 -20.29
N ASP A 408 -11.68 16.37 -19.21
CA ASP A 408 -10.42 17.00 -18.85
C ASP A 408 -9.67 16.10 -17.87
N GLU A 409 -8.36 16.26 -17.83
CA GLU A 409 -7.49 15.49 -16.96
C GLU A 409 -7.80 15.74 -15.48
N LEU A 410 -7.99 17.01 -15.12
CA LEU A 410 -8.18 17.45 -13.75
C LEU A 410 -9.09 18.67 -13.75
N ASN A 411 -10.33 18.52 -13.85
CA ASN A 411 -11.36 19.51 -13.48
C ASN A 411 -12.73 19.07 -13.99
N ALA A 412 -13.56 18.68 -13.09
CA ALA A 412 -14.98 18.38 -13.31
C ALA A 412 -15.81 19.56 -13.86
N LYS A 413 -15.17 20.57 -14.46
CA LYS A 413 -15.86 21.80 -14.89
C LYS A 413 -16.44 21.74 -16.28
N SER A 414 -15.91 20.92 -17.16
CA SER A 414 -16.47 20.74 -18.50
C SER A 414 -17.24 19.43 -18.57
N MET A 415 -18.53 19.54 -18.35
CA MET A 415 -19.44 18.46 -18.70
C MET A 415 -19.48 18.33 -20.22
N GLY A 416 -19.00 17.22 -20.67
CA GLY A 416 -18.93 16.87 -22.07
C GLY A 416 -20.23 16.54 -22.76
N PRO A 417 -20.20 16.01 -24.02
CA PRO A 417 -21.39 15.51 -24.64
C PRO A 417 -22.05 14.52 -23.70
N TYR A 418 -23.34 14.71 -23.51
CA TYR A 418 -24.10 13.92 -22.55
C TYR A 418 -24.03 12.45 -22.91
N ILE A 419 -23.63 11.65 -21.95
CA ILE A 419 -23.78 10.20 -22.03
C ILE A 419 -25.28 9.90 -21.96
N THR A 420 -25.80 9.29 -22.99
CA THR A 420 -27.22 8.93 -23.12
C THR A 420 -27.50 7.51 -22.65
N ASN A 421 -26.47 6.63 -22.68
CA ASN A 421 -26.61 5.26 -22.23
C ASN A 421 -25.28 4.71 -21.71
N ILE A 422 -25.35 3.84 -20.71
CA ILE A 422 -24.22 3.09 -20.17
C ILE A 422 -24.62 1.61 -20.13
N GLU A 423 -23.87 0.80 -20.86
CA GLU A 423 -24.06 -0.65 -20.96
C GLU A 423 -22.84 -1.39 -20.40
N VAL A 424 -23.04 -2.62 -19.98
CA VAL A 424 -21.97 -3.50 -19.53
C VAL A 424 -21.97 -4.79 -20.35
N ASP A 425 -20.78 -5.17 -20.79
CA ASP A 425 -20.55 -6.45 -21.48
C ASP A 425 -19.30 -7.12 -20.87
N GLY A 426 -19.53 -7.98 -19.88
CA GLY A 426 -18.47 -8.63 -19.11
C GLY A 426 -17.57 -7.62 -18.40
N ARG A 427 -16.31 -7.53 -18.81
CA ARG A 427 -15.33 -6.57 -18.27
C ARG A 427 -15.36 -5.19 -18.94
N ARG A 428 -16.27 -4.97 -19.90
CA ARG A 428 -16.37 -3.70 -20.62
C ARG A 428 -17.54 -2.88 -20.14
N VAL A 429 -17.32 -1.57 -20.05
CA VAL A 429 -18.36 -0.57 -19.87
C VAL A 429 -18.42 0.26 -21.13
N ILE A 430 -19.59 0.39 -21.73
CA ILE A 430 -19.82 1.07 -23.02
C ILE A 430 -20.60 2.35 -22.75
N LEU A 431 -19.96 3.48 -23.03
CA LEU A 431 -20.57 4.80 -22.91
C LEU A 431 -21.08 5.24 -24.27
N THR A 432 -22.38 5.52 -24.40
CA THR A 432 -22.99 6.06 -25.62
C THR A 432 -23.27 7.55 -25.43
N PHE A 433 -22.80 8.37 -26.35
CA PHE A 433 -22.94 9.83 -26.34
C PHE A 433 -23.98 10.28 -27.38
N ASN A 434 -24.62 11.40 -27.14
CA ASN A 434 -25.59 12.01 -28.05
C ASN A 434 -24.95 12.63 -29.31
N VAL A 435 -23.64 12.81 -29.30
CA VAL A 435 -22.84 13.32 -30.44
C VAL A 435 -21.55 12.51 -30.59
N GLN A 436 -20.82 12.73 -31.68
CA GLN A 436 -19.47 12.17 -31.81
C GLN A 436 -18.56 12.76 -30.73
N TYR A 437 -17.88 11.88 -29.99
CA TYR A 437 -16.94 12.31 -28.96
C TYR A 437 -15.67 12.85 -29.62
N ASP A 438 -15.37 14.12 -29.43
CA ASP A 438 -14.32 14.85 -30.13
C ASP A 438 -12.96 14.85 -29.39
N ARG A 439 -12.90 14.27 -28.19
CA ARG A 439 -11.69 14.14 -27.37
C ARG A 439 -11.04 12.78 -27.53
N ASN A 440 -9.79 12.70 -27.12
CA ASN A 440 -9.00 11.45 -27.13
C ASN A 440 -8.62 11.00 -25.71
N MET A 441 -9.29 11.51 -24.70
CA MET A 441 -9.12 11.11 -23.30
C MET A 441 -10.45 11.12 -22.58
N ILE A 442 -10.50 10.41 -21.45
CA ILE A 442 -11.65 10.35 -20.57
C ILE A 442 -11.20 10.17 -19.12
N SER A 443 -11.88 10.83 -18.21
CA SER A 443 -11.67 10.71 -16.77
C SER A 443 -12.91 10.13 -16.11
N TYR A 444 -12.72 9.38 -15.02
CA TYR A 444 -13.77 8.81 -14.21
C TYR A 444 -13.61 9.22 -12.75
N LEU A 445 -14.68 9.70 -12.15
CA LEU A 445 -14.88 10.37 -10.88
C LEU A 445 -14.33 11.80 -10.85
N PRO A 446 -15.06 12.69 -10.15
CA PRO A 446 -14.67 14.09 -10.06
C PRO A 446 -13.45 14.29 -9.16
N ASP A 447 -12.80 15.45 -9.29
CA ASP A 447 -11.71 15.86 -8.41
C ASP A 447 -12.19 16.02 -6.98
N TYR A 448 -13.38 16.60 -6.82
CA TYR A 448 -14.06 16.82 -5.54
C TYR A 448 -15.58 16.74 -5.71
N HIS A 449 -16.30 16.76 -4.60
CA HIS A 449 -17.75 16.83 -4.58
C HIS A 449 -18.27 17.93 -3.65
N ARG A 450 -19.59 18.20 -3.73
CA ARG A 450 -20.33 19.12 -2.86
C ARG A 450 -21.59 18.47 -2.31
N ASP A 451 -21.65 17.16 -2.28
CA ASP A 451 -22.77 16.44 -1.69
C ASP A 451 -22.80 16.70 -0.18
N PHE A 452 -23.96 16.99 0.37
CA PHE A 452 -24.15 17.33 1.76
C PHE A 452 -25.34 16.56 2.33
N ASP A 453 -25.19 15.99 3.49
CA ASP A 453 -26.29 15.40 4.26
C ASP A 453 -26.74 16.40 5.34
N ALA A 454 -27.89 17.03 5.12
CA ALA A 454 -28.45 18.02 6.04
C ALA A 454 -28.79 17.45 7.43
N LYS A 455 -29.04 16.14 7.54
CA LYS A 455 -29.37 15.46 8.79
C LYS A 455 -28.14 15.24 9.66
N THR A 456 -27.07 14.74 9.08
CA THR A 456 -25.83 14.41 9.78
C THR A 456 -24.80 15.53 9.76
N LYS A 457 -25.01 16.56 8.92
CA LYS A 457 -24.10 17.69 8.72
C LYS A 457 -22.74 17.29 8.18
N ILE A 458 -22.66 16.19 7.43
CA ILE A 458 -21.44 15.71 6.80
C ILE A 458 -21.48 15.82 5.27
N PHE A 459 -20.35 15.63 4.60
CA PHE A 459 -20.20 15.68 3.15
C PHE A 459 -19.88 14.28 2.60
N PRO A 460 -20.87 13.36 2.51
CA PRO A 460 -20.66 12.02 1.98
C PRO A 460 -20.64 12.05 0.45
N PHE A 461 -19.67 11.38 -0.18
CA PHE A 461 -19.74 11.15 -1.62
C PHE A 461 -20.56 9.90 -1.91
N ALA A 462 -21.82 10.10 -2.30
CA ALA A 462 -22.82 9.04 -2.36
C ALA A 462 -22.80 8.21 -3.67
N GLY A 463 -21.99 8.58 -4.65
CA GLY A 463 -21.92 7.86 -5.93
C GLY A 463 -22.98 8.35 -6.93
N PRO A 464 -23.43 7.50 -7.87
CA PRO A 464 -23.15 6.06 -8.04
C PRO A 464 -21.75 5.76 -8.55
N PHE A 465 -21.30 4.49 -8.42
CA PHE A 465 -19.93 4.08 -8.75
C PHE A 465 -19.92 2.89 -9.73
N LEU A 466 -18.93 2.85 -10.62
CA LEU A 466 -18.57 1.62 -11.31
C LEU A 466 -18.08 0.59 -10.28
N LYS A 467 -18.57 -0.62 -10.38
CA LYS A 467 -18.13 -1.73 -9.54
C LYS A 467 -18.24 -3.05 -10.29
N ASN A 468 -17.57 -4.07 -9.77
CA ASN A 468 -17.75 -5.42 -10.26
C ASN A 468 -18.87 -6.17 -9.50
N LYS A 469 -19.17 -7.40 -9.90
CA LYS A 469 -20.21 -8.23 -9.28
C LYS A 469 -19.97 -8.54 -7.80
N MET A 470 -18.72 -8.53 -7.32
CA MET A 470 -18.41 -8.66 -5.89
C MET A 470 -18.53 -7.35 -5.12
N GLY A 471 -18.89 -6.25 -5.77
CA GLY A 471 -19.07 -4.95 -5.16
C GLY A 471 -17.79 -4.13 -5.00
N MET A 472 -16.63 -4.62 -5.48
CA MET A 472 -15.41 -3.83 -5.49
C MET A 472 -15.54 -2.68 -6.48
N ARG A 473 -15.35 -1.44 -6.01
CA ARG A 473 -15.46 -0.23 -6.84
C ARG A 473 -14.24 -0.13 -7.74
N ALA A 474 -14.48 0.39 -8.94
CA ALA A 474 -13.40 0.69 -9.88
C ALA A 474 -12.54 1.85 -9.35
N PHE A 475 -11.27 1.82 -9.69
CA PHE A 475 -10.38 2.96 -9.45
C PHE A 475 -10.88 4.21 -10.18
N ALA A 476 -10.76 5.36 -9.54
CA ALA A 476 -10.79 6.63 -10.24
C ALA A 476 -9.59 6.71 -11.19
N PHE A 477 -9.79 7.32 -12.36
CA PHE A 477 -8.73 7.58 -13.32
C PHE A 477 -8.91 8.95 -13.99
N SER A 478 -7.81 9.59 -14.31
CA SER A 478 -7.75 10.92 -14.92
C SER A 478 -7.02 10.86 -16.25
N GLY A 479 -7.57 11.57 -17.27
CA GLY A 479 -6.93 11.73 -18.55
C GLY A 479 -6.58 10.42 -19.26
N PHE A 480 -7.40 9.37 -19.09
CA PHE A 480 -7.11 8.08 -19.69
C PHE A 480 -7.28 8.13 -21.21
N PRO A 481 -6.25 7.77 -22.01
CA PRO A 481 -6.29 7.93 -23.46
C PRO A 481 -7.30 6.99 -24.12
N ILE A 482 -8.02 7.51 -25.12
CA ILE A 482 -8.92 6.73 -25.95
C ILE A 482 -8.24 6.50 -27.30
N VAL A 483 -8.05 5.23 -27.63
CA VAL A 483 -7.45 4.79 -28.91
C VAL A 483 -8.53 4.24 -29.85
N TYR A 484 -8.17 3.79 -31.05
CA TYR A 484 -9.07 3.00 -31.88
C TYR A 484 -8.86 1.51 -31.64
N LYS A 485 -9.96 0.71 -31.75
CA LYS A 485 -9.96 -0.73 -31.43
C LYS A 485 -8.88 -1.52 -32.16
N ASP A 486 -8.73 -1.26 -33.45
CA ASP A 486 -7.80 -1.99 -34.32
C ASP A 486 -6.35 -1.48 -34.22
N GLY A 487 -6.05 -0.68 -33.20
CA GLY A 487 -4.79 0.05 -33.08
C GLY A 487 -4.65 1.07 -34.21
N GLN A 488 -4.39 2.34 -33.92
CA GLN A 488 -3.92 3.18 -35.02
C GLN A 488 -2.61 2.55 -35.51
N PHE A 489 -2.50 2.29 -36.78
CA PHE A 489 -1.22 2.16 -37.42
C PHE A 489 -0.50 3.49 -37.15
N ILE A 490 0.32 3.50 -36.11
CA ILE A 490 1.03 4.72 -35.69
C ILE A 490 2.18 4.85 -36.68
N GLU A 491 1.85 5.24 -37.89
CA GLU A 491 2.85 5.52 -38.89
C GLU A 491 3.46 6.88 -38.61
N TYR A 492 4.76 6.95 -38.55
CA TYR A 492 5.50 8.20 -38.44
C TYR A 492 6.57 8.29 -39.53
N SER A 493 6.89 9.48 -39.92
CA SER A 493 8.05 9.75 -40.78
C SER A 493 9.25 10.18 -39.92
N LEU A 494 10.46 9.78 -40.35
CA LEU A 494 11.74 10.20 -39.79
C LEU A 494 12.49 11.04 -40.79
N PHE A 495 12.90 12.24 -40.40
CA PHE A 495 13.69 13.09 -41.28
C PHE A 495 14.56 14.08 -40.49
N PRO A 496 15.74 14.47 -41.04
CA PRO A 496 16.41 13.80 -42.16
C PRO A 496 16.82 12.36 -41.81
N ASN A 497 16.88 11.49 -42.80
CA ASN A 497 17.43 10.15 -42.66
C ASN A 497 18.20 9.84 -43.96
N PRO A 498 19.54 9.82 -43.97
CA PRO A 498 20.44 9.90 -42.81
C PRO A 498 20.42 11.26 -42.07
N ALA A 499 20.65 11.19 -40.75
CA ALA A 499 20.71 12.37 -39.88
C ALA A 499 22.14 12.70 -39.45
N LYS A 500 22.37 13.96 -39.07
CA LYS A 500 23.65 14.45 -38.56
C LYS A 500 23.55 15.05 -37.17
N ASP A 501 22.59 15.94 -36.94
CA ASP A 501 22.46 16.69 -35.68
C ASP A 501 21.17 16.38 -34.92
N VAL A 502 20.04 16.43 -35.61
CA VAL A 502 18.70 16.23 -35.03
C VAL A 502 17.87 15.33 -35.94
N VAL A 503 17.05 14.52 -35.37
CA VAL A 503 16.01 13.72 -36.05
C VAL A 503 14.65 14.25 -35.66
N ASN A 504 13.79 14.50 -36.66
CA ASN A 504 12.40 14.84 -36.46
C ASN A 504 11.51 13.61 -36.71
N LEU A 505 10.49 13.47 -35.90
CA LEU A 505 9.37 12.54 -36.11
C LEU A 505 8.11 13.34 -36.41
N GLN A 506 7.34 12.86 -37.35
CA GLN A 506 6.04 13.44 -37.70
C GLN A 506 5.01 12.35 -37.79
N TRP A 507 3.95 12.45 -36.99
CA TRP A 507 2.76 11.60 -37.02
C TRP A 507 1.62 12.29 -37.77
N SER A 508 0.73 11.51 -38.35
CA SER A 508 -0.48 12.04 -39.00
C SER A 508 -1.51 12.57 -37.98
N ASN A 509 -1.49 12.04 -36.75
CA ASN A 509 -2.39 12.39 -35.66
C ASN A 509 -1.62 12.73 -34.39
N PHE A 510 -2.30 13.29 -33.39
CA PHE A 510 -1.76 13.36 -32.04
C PHE A 510 -1.53 11.96 -31.48
N VAL A 511 -0.38 11.75 -30.88
CA VAL A 511 0.02 10.45 -30.33
C VAL A 511 0.50 10.57 -28.90
N ASP A 512 0.29 9.48 -28.15
CA ASP A 512 0.81 9.29 -26.80
C ASP A 512 1.54 7.95 -26.76
N GLY A 513 2.70 7.91 -26.10
CA GLY A 513 3.49 6.70 -26.02
C GLY A 513 4.93 6.94 -25.60
N ILE A 514 5.78 5.97 -25.91
CA ILE A 514 7.20 6.02 -25.59
C ILE A 514 8.00 5.88 -26.89
N LEU A 515 8.85 6.86 -27.14
CA LEU A 515 9.85 6.81 -28.19
C LEU A 515 11.16 6.26 -27.61
N GLU A 516 11.68 5.21 -28.20
CA GLU A 516 12.94 4.60 -27.79
C GLU A 516 13.83 4.40 -29.01
N VAL A 517 15.14 4.55 -28.80
CA VAL A 517 16.11 4.29 -29.86
C VAL A 517 17.12 3.26 -29.39
N TYR A 518 17.37 2.29 -30.25
CA TYR A 518 18.28 1.17 -29.99
C TYR A 518 19.43 1.14 -31.01
N SER A 519 20.61 0.78 -30.53
CA SER A 519 21.72 0.43 -31.41
C SER A 519 21.46 -0.87 -32.17
N MET A 520 22.29 -1.21 -33.14
CA MET A 520 22.22 -2.49 -33.86
C MET A 520 22.44 -3.70 -32.95
N SER A 521 23.10 -3.53 -31.80
CA SER A 521 23.28 -4.58 -30.78
C SER A 521 22.10 -4.71 -29.82
N GLY A 522 21.02 -3.93 -30.01
CA GLY A 522 19.84 -3.94 -29.13
C GLY A 522 19.99 -3.11 -27.85
N LEU A 523 21.09 -2.39 -27.66
CA LEU A 523 21.26 -1.49 -26.52
C LEU A 523 20.37 -0.25 -26.69
N LYS A 524 19.55 0.05 -25.70
CA LYS A 524 18.74 1.28 -25.66
C LYS A 524 19.64 2.47 -25.37
N ILE A 525 19.65 3.45 -26.26
CA ILE A 525 20.50 4.66 -26.18
C ILE A 525 19.72 5.95 -25.96
N TYR A 526 18.41 5.93 -26.22
CA TYR A 526 17.54 7.07 -26.01
C TYR A 526 16.14 6.64 -25.63
N SER A 527 15.46 7.44 -24.81
CA SER A 527 14.05 7.26 -24.48
C SER A 527 13.40 8.60 -24.18
N GLN A 528 12.19 8.80 -24.69
CA GLN A 528 11.38 10.00 -24.47
C GLN A 528 9.91 9.61 -24.37
N VAL A 529 9.21 10.15 -23.37
CA VAL A 529 7.75 10.09 -23.30
C VAL A 529 7.18 11.10 -24.28
N ILE A 530 6.19 10.68 -25.05
CA ILE A 530 5.49 11.48 -26.05
C ILE A 530 4.04 11.62 -25.59
N GLU A 531 3.58 12.85 -25.40
CA GLU A 531 2.26 13.15 -24.85
C GLU A 531 1.55 14.19 -25.72
N GLY A 532 0.44 13.78 -26.35
CA GLY A 532 -0.48 14.65 -27.05
C GLY A 532 0.12 15.49 -28.18
N VAL A 533 1.13 14.98 -28.91
CA VAL A 533 1.81 15.75 -29.97
C VAL A 533 1.75 15.06 -31.33
N LYS A 534 1.87 15.85 -32.39
CA LYS A 534 2.01 15.35 -33.78
C LYS A 534 3.45 15.30 -34.26
N SER A 535 4.37 15.88 -33.53
CA SER A 535 5.80 15.88 -33.88
C SER A 535 6.66 15.82 -32.64
N ALA A 536 7.82 15.20 -32.76
CA ALA A 536 8.86 15.19 -31.75
C ALA A 536 10.23 15.31 -32.43
N GLN A 537 11.23 15.65 -31.66
CA GLN A 537 12.62 15.68 -32.14
C GLN A 537 13.56 15.19 -31.06
N PHE A 538 14.69 14.61 -31.47
CA PHE A 538 15.76 14.25 -30.56
C PHE A 538 17.14 14.47 -31.18
N PRO A 539 18.15 14.85 -30.37
CA PRO A 539 19.51 15.11 -30.84
C PRO A 539 20.26 13.80 -31.11
N VAL A 540 21.09 13.79 -32.16
CA VAL A 540 21.94 12.66 -32.54
C VAL A 540 23.39 13.05 -32.80
N SER A 541 23.75 14.32 -32.61
CA SER A 541 25.09 14.82 -32.88
C SER A 541 26.23 14.15 -32.10
N SER A 542 25.92 13.58 -30.93
CA SER A 542 26.86 12.84 -30.08
C SER A 542 26.91 11.34 -30.36
N TRP A 543 26.11 10.83 -31.30
CA TRP A 543 26.01 9.41 -31.56
C TRP A 543 27.05 8.95 -32.58
N ALA A 544 27.48 7.71 -32.44
CA ALA A 544 28.38 7.12 -33.41
C ALA A 544 27.72 6.98 -34.79
N ARG A 545 28.49 7.13 -35.86
CA ARG A 545 28.01 6.85 -37.20
C ARG A 545 27.55 5.38 -37.31
N GLY A 546 26.43 5.18 -37.96
CA GLY A 546 25.86 3.84 -38.09
C GLY A 546 24.34 3.81 -38.20
N ASN A 547 23.81 2.62 -38.04
CA ASN A 547 22.36 2.39 -38.09
C ASN A 547 21.79 2.17 -36.70
N TYR A 548 20.58 2.66 -36.51
CA TYR A 548 19.82 2.60 -35.28
C TYR A 548 18.38 2.17 -35.57
N PHE A 549 17.70 1.65 -34.59
CA PHE A 549 16.27 1.38 -34.65
C PHE A 549 15.54 2.38 -33.78
N VAL A 550 14.66 3.15 -34.40
CA VAL A 550 13.74 4.06 -33.70
C VAL A 550 12.43 3.33 -33.53
N GLN A 551 12.03 3.07 -32.31
CA GLN A 551 10.79 2.40 -31.95
C GLN A 551 9.86 3.36 -31.24
N PHE A 552 8.64 3.50 -31.72
CA PHE A 552 7.57 4.15 -30.97
C PHE A 552 6.61 3.08 -30.49
N THR A 553 6.32 3.09 -29.19
CA THR A 553 5.34 2.21 -28.56
C THR A 553 4.16 3.06 -28.10
N GLY A 554 3.00 2.89 -28.72
CA GLY A 554 1.76 3.54 -28.32
C GLY A 554 1.27 3.04 -26.96
N LEU A 555 0.38 3.81 -26.31
CA LEU A 555 -0.22 3.41 -25.02
C LEU A 555 -1.03 2.10 -25.11
N ASP A 556 -1.48 1.73 -26.30
CA ASP A 556 -2.16 0.46 -26.57
C ASP A 556 -1.19 -0.74 -26.73
N GLY A 557 0.12 -0.48 -26.55
CA GLY A 557 1.17 -1.48 -26.74
C GLY A 557 1.55 -1.72 -28.21
N SER A 558 0.91 -1.04 -29.17
CA SER A 558 1.30 -1.11 -30.57
C SER A 558 2.71 -0.56 -30.77
N LYS A 559 3.51 -1.22 -31.61
CA LYS A 559 4.90 -0.85 -31.84
C LYS A 559 5.16 -0.63 -33.32
N VAL A 560 5.80 0.49 -33.63
CA VAL A 560 6.32 0.77 -34.96
C VAL A 560 7.81 1.05 -34.84
N THR A 561 8.61 0.34 -35.64
CA THR A 561 10.05 0.50 -35.66
C THR A 561 10.53 0.93 -37.04
N LYS A 562 11.34 1.97 -37.11
CA LYS A 562 11.99 2.45 -38.34
C LYS A 562 13.50 2.50 -38.18
N ARG A 563 14.19 2.28 -39.29
CA ARG A 563 15.66 2.38 -39.33
C ARG A 563 16.07 3.85 -39.52
N LEU A 564 17.02 4.28 -38.73
CA LEU A 564 17.67 5.58 -38.77
C LEU A 564 19.15 5.37 -39.08
N ALA A 565 19.66 6.10 -40.07
CA ALA A 565 21.09 6.17 -40.35
C ALA A 565 21.67 7.48 -39.80
N ILE A 566 22.83 7.42 -39.17
CA ILE A 566 23.62 8.55 -38.67
C ILE A 566 24.89 8.66 -39.50
N ASN A 567 25.14 9.87 -40.09
CA ASN A 567 26.31 10.17 -40.93
C ASN A 567 27.45 10.83 -40.15
#